data_dcfbf8ec98479bf006081f2195924180
#
_entry.id   dcfbf8ec98479bf006081f2195924180
#
_cell.length_a   1.000
_cell.length_b   1.000
_cell.length_c   1.000
_cell.angle_alpha   90.00
_cell.angle_beta   90.00
_cell.angle_gamma   90.00
#
_symmetry.space_group_name_H-M   'P 1'
#
loop_
_entity.id
_entity.type
_entity.pdbx_description
1 polymer ?
#
loop_
_entity_poly.entity_id
_entity_poly.type
_entity_poly.pdbx_seq_one_letter_code
_entity_poly.pdbx_strand_id
1 'polypeptide(L)'
;MDHYFDSMVADFVKKDFSDIGVDTRDLRKNITEMTKEAYHDAKPETCVLCKVPGKKFCNSHTIPQFVLRTIAQDGKLLDWNAILKSPVVDKEKGMKQAETFKIICTECDKKEFAEYENPSNYDGPVTQKMMQEITLKNLLNPYSKAIKDKKLFTSLLNASEHLLDSPLANLMFESLSVAYIKEKIKATETDIKDYTRQIHILYHGKPDQYDVIWKYRLNYTAPIAFQGEINLVTGFNHELINNIYDYDEKNKLKPIELCVFPFLNQTYILLFLAKRDRHLYRKFIKKFSKIDVNGKMKVILLIIFLYSDTFLVSPLLAEEVSKNPKVQKTFSILPDFAGGIPHGVEDVSMYVSQQAVKEYDLNSYQDVPDFLSEQYSIEHLKADDTENL
;
A
#
# COMPACT_ATOMS: atom_id res chain seq x y z
N MET A 1 1.37 4.10 -5.92
CA MET A 1 1.90 4.36 -7.29
C MET A 1 1.43 3.31 -8.29
N ASP A 2 1.32 2.04 -7.89
CA ASP A 2 0.80 0.94 -8.74
C ASP A 2 -0.62 1.19 -9.26
N HIS A 3 -1.48 1.88 -8.49
CA HIS A 3 -2.85 2.19 -8.90
C HIS A 3 -2.96 3.19 -10.05
N TYR A 4 -2.00 4.08 -10.22
CA TYR A 4 -2.04 5.01 -11.35
C TYR A 4 -1.80 4.26 -12.65
N PHE A 5 -0.85 3.34 -12.68
CA PHE A 5 -0.60 2.52 -13.87
C PHE A 5 -1.76 1.55 -14.11
N ASP A 6 -2.23 0.85 -13.08
CA ASP A 6 -3.37 -0.06 -13.18
C ASP A 6 -4.66 0.69 -13.56
N SER A 7 -4.90 1.88 -13.00
CA SER A 7 -6.01 2.75 -13.37
C SER A 7 -5.88 3.25 -14.81
N MET A 8 -4.69 3.67 -15.20
CA MET A 8 -4.42 4.16 -16.55
C MET A 8 -4.52 3.04 -17.59
N VAL A 9 -4.00 1.85 -17.29
CA VAL A 9 -4.18 0.67 -18.14
C VAL A 9 -5.65 0.27 -18.18
N ALA A 10 -6.35 0.30 -17.04
CA ALA A 10 -7.78 0.01 -16.99
C ALA A 10 -8.62 1.03 -17.76
N ASP A 11 -8.31 2.31 -17.68
CA ASP A 11 -9.01 3.36 -18.41
C ASP A 11 -8.65 3.33 -19.90
N PHE A 12 -7.41 3.02 -20.24
CA PHE A 12 -6.99 2.79 -21.60
C PHE A 12 -7.71 1.58 -22.21
N VAL A 13 -7.81 0.50 -21.48
CA VAL A 13 -8.48 -0.74 -21.90
C VAL A 13 -10.01 -0.61 -21.94
N LYS A 14 -10.61 0.36 -21.24
CA LYS A 14 -12.06 0.67 -21.34
C LYS A 14 -12.42 1.48 -22.60
N LYS A 15 -11.45 2.16 -23.23
CA LYS A 15 -11.69 2.91 -24.46
C LYS A 15 -12.02 1.92 -25.58
N ASP A 16 -13.00 2.25 -26.39
CA ASP A 16 -13.30 1.51 -27.62
C ASP A 16 -12.31 1.97 -28.68
N PHE A 17 -11.51 1.05 -29.18
CA PHE A 17 -10.52 1.30 -30.22
C PHE A 17 -10.91 0.63 -31.56
N SER A 18 -12.16 0.19 -31.69
CA SER A 18 -12.68 -0.44 -32.91
C SER A 18 -12.54 0.47 -34.16
N ASP A 19 -12.66 1.79 -33.94
CA ASP A 19 -12.56 2.79 -35.03
C ASP A 19 -11.17 2.84 -35.70
N ILE A 20 -10.14 2.34 -35.00
CA ILE A 20 -8.77 2.28 -35.53
C ILE A 20 -8.28 0.86 -35.78
N GLY A 21 -9.19 -0.12 -35.75
CA GLY A 21 -8.91 -1.52 -36.09
C GLY A 21 -8.12 -2.29 -35.01
N VAL A 22 -8.11 -1.81 -33.76
CA VAL A 22 -7.43 -2.49 -32.63
C VAL A 22 -8.44 -3.30 -31.82
N ASP A 23 -8.25 -4.63 -31.75
CA ASP A 23 -9.02 -5.47 -30.84
C ASP A 23 -8.52 -5.28 -29.39
N THR A 24 -9.40 -4.72 -28.56
CA THR A 24 -9.12 -4.50 -27.12
C THR A 24 -8.78 -5.80 -26.36
N ARG A 25 -9.23 -6.97 -26.84
CA ARG A 25 -8.89 -8.28 -26.24
C ARG A 25 -7.43 -8.65 -26.48
N ASP A 26 -6.94 -8.43 -27.70
CA ASP A 26 -5.54 -8.68 -28.05
C ASP A 26 -4.60 -7.73 -27.31
N LEU A 27 -5.01 -6.46 -27.18
CA LEU A 27 -4.27 -5.49 -26.37
C LEU A 27 -4.14 -5.92 -24.90
N ARG A 28 -5.25 -6.33 -24.29
CA ARG A 28 -5.26 -6.85 -22.90
C ARG A 28 -4.34 -8.05 -22.75
N LYS A 29 -4.40 -8.97 -23.70
CA LYS A 29 -3.57 -10.17 -23.71
C LYS A 29 -2.09 -9.80 -23.76
N ASN A 30 -1.69 -8.93 -24.68
CA ASN A 30 -0.30 -8.50 -24.85
C ASN A 30 0.25 -7.78 -23.61
N ILE A 31 -0.52 -6.84 -23.02
CA ILE A 31 -0.14 -6.17 -21.77
C ILE A 31 0.00 -7.18 -20.64
N THR A 32 -0.93 -8.13 -20.52
CA THR A 32 -0.89 -9.16 -19.49
C THR A 32 0.34 -10.07 -19.64
N GLU A 33 0.67 -10.48 -20.87
CA GLU A 33 1.85 -11.30 -21.14
C GLU A 33 3.13 -10.54 -20.85
N MET A 34 3.26 -9.30 -21.31
CA MET A 34 4.41 -8.44 -21.02
C MET A 34 4.59 -8.21 -19.53
N THR A 35 3.51 -7.98 -18.79
CA THR A 35 3.54 -7.83 -17.33
C THR A 35 4.01 -9.11 -16.65
N LYS A 36 3.52 -10.28 -17.07
CA LYS A 36 3.95 -11.59 -16.54
C LYS A 36 5.44 -11.83 -16.79
N GLU A 37 5.93 -11.54 -17.98
CA GLU A 37 7.34 -11.68 -18.34
C GLU A 37 8.20 -10.72 -17.52
N ALA A 38 7.85 -9.45 -17.43
CA ALA A 38 8.57 -8.46 -16.64
C ALA A 38 8.64 -8.87 -15.16
N TYR A 39 7.55 -9.38 -14.59
CA TYR A 39 7.50 -9.85 -13.19
C TYR A 39 8.26 -11.16 -13.00
N HIS A 40 8.33 -12.01 -14.01
CA HIS A 40 9.20 -13.20 -14.00
C HIS A 40 10.68 -12.78 -13.95
N ASP A 41 11.08 -11.85 -14.78
CA ASP A 41 12.46 -11.36 -14.90
C ASP A 41 12.89 -10.48 -13.71
N ALA A 42 11.92 -9.97 -12.96
CA ALA A 42 12.17 -9.22 -11.72
C ALA A 42 12.54 -10.10 -10.52
N LYS A 43 12.49 -11.44 -10.66
CA LYS A 43 12.85 -12.35 -9.55
C LYS A 43 14.34 -12.26 -9.25
N PRO A 44 14.74 -12.02 -7.99
CA PRO A 44 16.15 -11.96 -7.64
C PRO A 44 16.78 -13.37 -7.67
N GLU A 45 18.03 -13.44 -8.08
CA GLU A 45 18.82 -14.70 -8.05
C GLU A 45 19.30 -15.06 -6.65
N THR A 46 19.43 -14.04 -5.78
CA THR A 46 19.89 -14.21 -4.39
C THR A 46 18.89 -13.62 -3.42
N CYS A 47 18.79 -14.20 -2.23
CA CYS A 47 17.98 -13.65 -1.14
C CYS A 47 18.39 -12.19 -0.83
N VAL A 48 17.42 -11.28 -0.79
CA VAL A 48 17.69 -9.84 -0.55
C VAL A 48 18.34 -9.60 0.82
N LEU A 49 18.05 -10.43 1.82
CA LEU A 49 18.62 -10.30 3.16
C LEU A 49 20.00 -10.94 3.24
N CYS A 50 20.10 -12.26 3.15
CA CYS A 50 21.36 -12.97 3.38
C CYS A 50 22.31 -13.00 2.17
N LYS A 51 21.87 -12.59 0.99
CA LYS A 51 22.64 -12.58 -0.26
C LYS A 51 23.18 -13.95 -0.72
N VAL A 52 22.69 -15.05 -0.13
CA VAL A 52 23.14 -16.40 -0.47
C VAL A 52 22.40 -16.88 -1.72
N PRO A 53 23.13 -17.33 -2.77
CA PRO A 53 22.50 -17.89 -3.98
C PRO A 53 21.94 -19.29 -3.74
N GLY A 54 21.04 -19.74 -4.64
CA GLY A 54 20.50 -21.09 -4.64
C GLY A 54 19.56 -21.44 -3.47
N LYS A 55 19.20 -20.47 -2.63
CA LYS A 55 18.23 -20.66 -1.55
C LYS A 55 16.79 -20.71 -2.09
N LYS A 56 15.95 -21.53 -1.47
CA LYS A 56 14.52 -21.60 -1.79
C LYS A 56 13.82 -20.35 -1.29
N PHE A 57 13.23 -19.59 -2.21
CA PHE A 57 12.39 -18.43 -1.90
C PHE A 57 10.99 -18.86 -1.40
N CYS A 58 10.42 -18.08 -0.50
CA CYS A 58 9.03 -18.25 -0.04
C CYS A 58 8.14 -17.12 -0.57
N ASN A 59 6.85 -17.34 -0.55
CA ASN A 59 5.86 -16.28 -0.64
C ASN A 59 5.72 -15.69 0.78
N SER A 60 6.46 -14.63 1.04
CA SER A 60 6.41 -13.95 2.32
C SER A 60 5.22 -12.98 2.33
N HIS A 61 4.41 -13.00 3.38
CA HIS A 61 3.28 -12.09 3.53
C HIS A 61 3.72 -10.82 4.25
N THR A 62 3.25 -9.67 3.81
CA THR A 62 3.43 -8.42 4.55
C THR A 62 2.66 -8.49 5.86
N ILE A 63 1.37 -8.82 5.80
CA ILE A 63 0.51 -9.03 6.97
C ILE A 63 0.67 -10.49 7.45
N PRO A 64 0.89 -10.75 8.75
CA PRO A 64 1.05 -12.12 9.25
C PRO A 64 -0.13 -13.03 8.90
N GLN A 65 0.16 -14.29 8.54
CA GLN A 65 -0.87 -15.24 8.11
C GLN A 65 -1.96 -15.49 9.19
N PHE A 66 -1.62 -15.41 10.47
CA PHE A 66 -2.61 -15.59 11.52
C PHE A 66 -3.67 -14.49 11.51
N VAL A 67 -3.28 -13.26 11.14
CA VAL A 67 -4.20 -12.12 10.95
C VAL A 67 -5.10 -12.38 9.75
N LEU A 68 -4.52 -12.76 8.60
CA LEU A 68 -5.27 -13.02 7.37
C LEU A 68 -6.32 -14.13 7.53
N ARG A 69 -5.96 -15.20 8.25
CA ARG A 69 -6.89 -16.32 8.53
C ARG A 69 -8.12 -15.88 9.32
N THR A 70 -7.96 -14.87 10.17
CA THR A 70 -9.05 -14.41 11.05
C THR A 70 -10.14 -13.68 10.27
N ILE A 71 -9.78 -12.90 9.25
CA ILE A 71 -10.75 -12.11 8.47
C ILE A 71 -11.16 -12.79 7.15
N ALA A 72 -10.47 -13.88 6.75
CA ALA A 72 -10.80 -14.61 5.53
C ALA A 72 -12.13 -15.36 5.67
N GLN A 73 -12.92 -15.40 4.59
CA GLN A 73 -14.07 -16.27 4.44
C GLN A 73 -13.79 -17.26 3.30
N ASP A 74 -13.93 -18.55 3.58
CA ASP A 74 -13.62 -19.65 2.62
C ASP A 74 -12.22 -19.53 1.99
N GLY A 75 -11.25 -19.02 2.78
CA GLY A 75 -9.87 -18.80 2.34
C GLY A 75 -9.69 -17.60 1.39
N LYS A 76 -10.70 -16.76 1.23
CA LYS A 76 -10.70 -15.57 0.38
C LYS A 76 -10.67 -14.30 1.21
N LEU A 77 -10.06 -13.28 0.64
CA LEU A 77 -9.95 -11.91 1.13
C LEU A 77 -10.28 -10.95 -0.01
N LEU A 78 -10.73 -9.77 0.31
CA LEU A 78 -10.93 -8.72 -0.67
C LEU A 78 -9.82 -7.66 -0.52
N ASP A 79 -9.26 -7.30 -1.66
CA ASP A 79 -8.45 -6.12 -1.76
C ASP A 79 -9.39 -4.91 -1.89
N TRP A 80 -9.29 -3.98 -0.96
CA TRP A 80 -10.16 -2.82 -0.92
C TRP A 80 -10.15 -2.00 -2.22
N ASN A 81 -8.99 -1.82 -2.81
CA ASN A 81 -8.87 -1.07 -4.05
C ASN A 81 -9.50 -1.76 -5.25
N ALA A 82 -9.46 -3.09 -5.27
CA ALA A 82 -10.15 -3.88 -6.30
C ALA A 82 -11.68 -3.73 -6.22
N ILE A 83 -12.24 -3.48 -5.03
CA ILE A 83 -13.69 -3.27 -4.85
C ILE A 83 -14.12 -1.96 -5.49
N LEU A 84 -13.30 -0.90 -5.42
CA LEU A 84 -13.72 0.46 -5.71
C LEU A 84 -13.31 0.98 -7.08
N LYS A 85 -12.15 0.59 -7.59
CA LYS A 85 -11.55 1.26 -8.74
C LYS A 85 -11.52 0.46 -10.04
N SER A 86 -11.68 -0.86 -10.03
CA SER A 86 -11.57 -1.63 -11.27
C SER A 86 -12.49 -2.85 -11.33
N PRO A 87 -13.39 -2.92 -12.34
CA PRO A 87 -14.13 -4.13 -12.67
C PRO A 87 -13.26 -5.22 -13.33
N VAL A 88 -11.97 -4.94 -13.61
CA VAL A 88 -11.07 -5.79 -14.39
C VAL A 88 -10.11 -6.61 -13.54
N VAL A 89 -9.90 -6.21 -12.28
CA VAL A 89 -9.02 -6.94 -11.34
C VAL A 89 -9.87 -7.93 -10.54
N ASP A 90 -9.39 -9.16 -10.37
CA ASP A 90 -9.98 -10.15 -9.46
C ASP A 90 -10.10 -9.52 -8.06
N LYS A 91 -11.34 -9.22 -7.68
CA LYS A 91 -11.66 -8.60 -6.38
C LYS A 91 -11.28 -9.52 -5.21
N GLU A 92 -11.41 -10.83 -5.42
CA GLU A 92 -11.11 -11.84 -4.45
C GLU A 92 -9.67 -12.34 -4.62
N LYS A 93 -8.88 -12.21 -3.56
CA LYS A 93 -7.54 -12.80 -3.50
C LYS A 93 -7.57 -14.01 -2.56
N GLY A 94 -7.06 -15.13 -3.02
CA GLY A 94 -6.78 -16.25 -2.12
C GLY A 94 -5.80 -15.82 -1.03
N MET A 95 -6.07 -16.16 0.22
CA MET A 95 -5.26 -15.80 1.38
C MET A 95 -3.75 -16.09 1.18
N LYS A 96 -3.40 -17.15 0.44
CA LYS A 96 -2.00 -17.53 0.17
C LYS A 96 -1.27 -16.60 -0.80
N GLN A 97 -1.99 -15.71 -1.49
CA GLN A 97 -1.45 -14.80 -2.51
C GLN A 97 -1.65 -13.33 -2.12
N ALA A 98 -2.50 -13.06 -1.12
CA ALA A 98 -2.79 -11.70 -0.67
C ALA A 98 -1.54 -11.07 -0.04
N GLU A 99 -1.15 -9.89 -0.52
CA GLU A 99 -0.04 -9.10 -0.01
C GLU A 99 1.27 -9.90 0.15
N THR A 100 1.66 -10.65 -0.89
CA THR A 100 2.88 -11.48 -0.88
C THR A 100 3.97 -10.93 -1.79
N PHE A 101 5.21 -11.14 -1.35
CA PHE A 101 6.40 -10.91 -2.16
C PHE A 101 7.34 -12.12 -2.11
N LYS A 102 8.21 -12.27 -3.12
CA LYS A 102 9.08 -13.44 -3.28
C LYS A 102 10.53 -13.04 -3.56
N ILE A 103 11.15 -12.34 -2.59
CA ILE A 103 12.51 -11.80 -2.70
C ILE A 103 13.43 -12.25 -1.56
N ILE A 104 12.91 -12.99 -0.58
CA ILE A 104 13.68 -13.53 0.55
C ILE A 104 13.55 -15.05 0.62
N CYS A 105 14.55 -15.71 1.19
CA CYS A 105 14.52 -17.15 1.35
C CYS A 105 13.72 -17.56 2.60
N THR A 106 13.23 -18.79 2.59
CA THR A 106 12.43 -19.36 3.69
C THR A 106 13.13 -19.33 5.05
N GLU A 107 14.46 -19.46 5.08
CA GLU A 107 15.25 -19.42 6.31
C GLU A 107 15.25 -18.01 6.90
N CYS A 108 15.50 -16.98 6.07
CA CYS A 108 15.45 -15.59 6.49
C CYS A 108 14.04 -15.19 6.94
N ASP A 109 13.01 -15.58 6.18
CA ASP A 109 11.63 -15.28 6.55
C ASP A 109 11.28 -15.79 7.95
N LYS A 110 11.57 -17.06 8.21
CA LYS A 110 11.30 -17.68 9.53
C LYS A 110 12.11 -17.10 10.67
N LYS A 111 13.35 -16.70 10.41
CA LYS A 111 14.27 -16.26 11.47
C LYS A 111 14.08 -14.79 11.81
N GLU A 112 13.97 -13.95 10.77
CA GLU A 112 14.03 -12.49 10.95
C GLU A 112 12.68 -11.88 11.35
N PHE A 113 11.57 -12.64 11.26
CA PHE A 113 10.22 -12.18 11.57
C PHE A 113 9.52 -13.01 12.66
N ALA A 114 10.29 -13.83 13.38
CA ALA A 114 9.76 -14.81 14.32
C ALA A 114 9.04 -14.18 15.53
N GLU A 115 9.43 -12.97 15.94
CA GLU A 115 8.87 -12.34 17.12
C GLU A 115 7.51 -11.71 16.84
N TYR A 116 7.39 -10.90 15.78
CA TYR A 116 6.12 -10.24 15.47
C TYR A 116 5.12 -11.18 14.78
N GLU A 117 5.57 -12.23 14.09
CA GLU A 117 4.69 -13.24 13.50
C GLU A 117 4.17 -14.29 14.50
N ASN A 118 4.57 -14.21 15.76
CA ASN A 118 4.06 -15.08 16.82
C ASN A 118 2.91 -14.39 17.59
N PRO A 119 1.65 -14.86 17.46
CA PRO A 119 0.51 -14.24 18.11
C PRO A 119 0.61 -14.16 19.62
N SER A 120 1.34 -15.09 20.29
CA SER A 120 1.53 -15.11 21.74
C SER A 120 2.32 -13.90 22.27
N ASN A 121 3.09 -13.22 21.42
CA ASN A 121 3.88 -12.06 21.84
C ASN A 121 3.04 -10.78 21.97
N TYR A 122 1.79 -10.79 21.49
CA TYR A 122 0.91 -9.61 21.56
C TYR A 122 0.21 -9.42 22.91
N ASP A 123 0.28 -10.40 23.82
CA ASP A 123 -0.23 -10.27 25.19
C ASP A 123 0.68 -9.40 26.06
N GLY A 124 1.94 -9.27 25.69
CA GLY A 124 2.96 -8.50 26.38
C GLY A 124 3.12 -7.05 25.85
N PRO A 125 4.18 -6.37 26.32
CA PRO A 125 4.59 -5.09 25.75
C PRO A 125 5.15 -5.28 24.35
N VAL A 126 4.95 -4.27 23.48
CA VAL A 126 5.62 -4.23 22.17
C VAL A 126 7.12 -4.06 22.39
N THR A 127 7.91 -4.97 21.84
CA THR A 127 9.36 -4.91 21.94
C THR A 127 9.97 -4.07 20.82
N GLN A 128 11.19 -3.56 21.04
CA GLN A 128 11.95 -2.89 19.97
C GLN A 128 12.20 -3.82 18.79
N LYS A 129 12.39 -5.11 19.07
CA LYS A 129 12.61 -6.11 18.05
C LYS A 129 11.36 -6.35 17.20
N MET A 130 10.17 -6.49 17.79
CA MET A 130 8.91 -6.58 17.03
C MET A 130 8.74 -5.39 16.08
N MET A 131 8.99 -4.17 16.56
CA MET A 131 8.87 -2.97 15.74
C MET A 131 9.90 -2.95 14.62
N GLN A 132 11.13 -3.39 14.87
CA GLN A 132 12.17 -3.53 13.84
C GLN A 132 11.78 -4.57 12.77
N GLU A 133 11.26 -5.73 13.19
CA GLU A 133 10.80 -6.80 12.29
C GLU A 133 9.65 -6.30 11.40
N ILE A 134 8.69 -5.58 11.97
CA ILE A 134 7.58 -4.94 11.23
C ILE A 134 8.11 -3.95 10.20
N THR A 135 9.00 -3.02 10.62
CA THR A 135 9.58 -2.01 9.72
C THR A 135 10.37 -2.67 8.58
N LEU A 136 11.17 -3.70 8.88
CA LEU A 136 11.89 -4.43 7.84
C LEU A 136 10.93 -5.09 6.83
N LYS A 137 9.86 -5.71 7.34
CA LYS A 137 8.84 -6.35 6.48
C LYS A 137 8.13 -5.34 5.59
N ASN A 138 7.82 -4.17 6.14
CA ASN A 138 7.17 -3.06 5.42
C ASN A 138 8.05 -2.50 4.30
N LEU A 139 9.37 -2.53 4.41
CA LEU A 139 10.29 -2.14 3.34
C LEU A 139 10.43 -3.20 2.23
N LEU A 140 10.30 -4.49 2.56
CA LEU A 140 10.51 -5.56 1.59
C LEU A 140 9.42 -5.63 0.52
N ASN A 141 8.18 -5.32 0.87
CA ASN A 141 7.07 -5.34 -0.09
C ASN A 141 7.19 -4.23 -1.14
N PRO A 142 7.28 -2.93 -0.78
CA PRO A 142 7.47 -1.88 -1.77
C PRO A 142 8.79 -2.01 -2.54
N TYR A 143 9.85 -2.53 -1.92
CA TYR A 143 11.08 -2.87 -2.64
C TYR A 143 10.84 -3.90 -3.74
N SER A 144 10.08 -4.97 -3.43
CA SER A 144 9.70 -5.99 -4.42
C SER A 144 8.86 -5.40 -5.55
N LYS A 145 7.92 -4.51 -5.23
CA LYS A 145 7.10 -3.79 -6.21
C LYS A 145 7.98 -2.91 -7.10
N ALA A 146 8.85 -2.08 -6.53
CA ALA A 146 9.73 -1.20 -7.29
C ALA A 146 10.64 -1.95 -8.29
N ILE A 147 11.14 -3.14 -7.93
CA ILE A 147 11.90 -3.98 -8.85
C ILE A 147 11.04 -4.44 -10.04
N LYS A 148 9.79 -4.88 -9.78
CA LYS A 148 8.85 -5.30 -10.81
C LYS A 148 8.47 -4.16 -11.74
N ASP A 149 8.18 -3.00 -11.16
CA ASP A 149 7.79 -1.80 -11.89
C ASP A 149 8.91 -1.30 -12.78
N LYS A 150 10.15 -1.28 -12.28
CA LYS A 150 11.32 -0.96 -13.11
C LYS A 150 11.41 -1.87 -14.33
N LYS A 151 11.23 -3.19 -14.15
CA LYS A 151 11.26 -4.16 -15.25
C LYS A 151 10.12 -3.91 -16.23
N LEU A 152 8.90 -3.69 -15.74
CA LEU A 152 7.74 -3.41 -16.57
C LEU A 152 7.91 -2.12 -17.39
N PHE A 153 8.28 -1.02 -16.76
CA PHE A 153 8.53 0.25 -17.46
C PHE A 153 9.67 0.15 -18.47
N THR A 154 10.71 -0.63 -18.17
CA THR A 154 11.79 -0.90 -19.13
C THR A 154 11.29 -1.70 -20.32
N SER A 155 10.46 -2.72 -20.10
CA SER A 155 9.85 -3.51 -21.19
C SER A 155 8.92 -2.64 -22.06
N LEU A 156 8.15 -1.76 -21.42
CA LEU A 156 7.29 -0.78 -22.13
C LEU A 156 8.13 0.19 -22.97
N LEU A 157 9.23 0.70 -22.44
CA LEU A 157 10.13 1.60 -23.18
C LEU A 157 10.72 0.89 -24.40
N ASN A 158 11.21 -0.33 -24.22
CA ASN A 158 11.78 -1.12 -25.32
C ASN A 158 10.71 -1.44 -26.38
N ALA A 159 9.51 -1.83 -25.96
CA ALA A 159 8.40 -2.05 -26.90
C ALA A 159 8.07 -0.77 -27.68
N SER A 160 8.18 0.40 -27.04
CA SER A 160 7.95 1.67 -27.70
C SER A 160 8.91 1.95 -28.84
N GLU A 161 10.17 1.61 -28.65
CA GLU A 161 11.20 1.85 -29.66
C GLU A 161 11.10 0.90 -30.86
N HIS A 162 10.48 -0.28 -30.68
CA HIS A 162 10.32 -1.30 -31.73
C HIS A 162 8.96 -1.29 -32.43
N LEU A 163 7.95 -0.62 -31.88
CA LEU A 163 6.58 -0.65 -32.39
C LEU A 163 6.16 0.67 -33.08
N LEU A 164 7.10 1.55 -33.41
CA LEU A 164 6.87 2.89 -33.99
C LEU A 164 5.95 2.90 -35.23
N ASP A 165 5.78 1.76 -35.92
CA ASP A 165 4.97 1.64 -37.12
C ASP A 165 3.58 1.00 -36.90
N SER A 166 3.23 0.69 -35.64
CA SER A 166 1.92 0.07 -35.35
C SER A 166 0.91 1.10 -34.80
N PRO A 167 -0.34 1.08 -35.27
CA PRO A 167 -1.40 1.97 -34.74
C PRO A 167 -1.58 1.83 -33.24
N LEU A 168 -1.34 0.63 -32.70
CA LEU A 168 -1.40 0.32 -31.28
C LEU A 168 -0.31 1.02 -30.47
N ALA A 169 0.92 1.06 -31.01
CA ALA A 169 2.02 1.77 -30.42
C ALA A 169 1.73 3.27 -30.32
N ASN A 170 1.28 3.88 -31.40
CA ASN A 170 0.96 5.30 -31.41
C ASN A 170 -0.08 5.65 -30.35
N LEU A 171 -1.08 4.81 -30.15
CA LEU A 171 -2.13 5.00 -29.12
C LEU A 171 -1.62 4.84 -27.68
N MET A 172 -0.79 3.82 -27.43
CA MET A 172 -0.16 3.65 -26.13
C MET A 172 0.78 4.82 -25.83
N PHE A 173 1.46 5.37 -26.86
CA PHE A 173 2.44 6.45 -26.71
C PHE A 173 1.82 7.84 -26.68
N GLU A 174 0.68 8.07 -27.31
CA GLU A 174 -0.11 9.27 -27.08
C GLU A 174 -0.62 9.35 -25.63
N SER A 175 -0.95 8.19 -25.02
CA SER A 175 -1.44 8.10 -23.65
C SER A 175 -0.32 8.07 -22.59
N LEU A 176 0.83 7.47 -22.94
CA LEU A 176 2.01 7.30 -22.12
C LEU A 176 3.20 7.96 -22.83
N SER A 177 3.44 9.24 -22.59
CA SER A 177 4.61 9.86 -23.21
C SER A 177 5.88 9.09 -22.82
N VAL A 178 6.76 8.84 -23.79
CA VAL A 178 8.09 8.23 -23.55
C VAL A 178 8.84 8.95 -22.42
N ALA A 179 8.64 10.26 -22.31
CA ALA A 179 9.20 11.07 -21.23
C ALA A 179 8.69 10.60 -19.85
N TYR A 180 7.39 10.35 -19.72
CA TYR A 180 6.78 9.85 -18.50
C TYR A 180 7.33 8.47 -18.11
N ILE A 181 7.45 7.53 -19.07
CA ILE A 181 8.03 6.20 -18.80
C ILE A 181 9.48 6.33 -18.30
N LYS A 182 10.28 7.17 -18.94
CA LYS A 182 11.69 7.42 -18.53
C LYS A 182 11.77 8.02 -17.12
N GLU A 183 10.88 8.94 -16.78
CA GLU A 183 10.81 9.49 -15.42
C GLU A 183 10.40 8.42 -14.39
N LYS A 184 9.45 7.55 -14.72
CA LYS A 184 9.06 6.42 -13.86
C LYS A 184 10.20 5.44 -13.64
N ILE A 185 10.97 5.10 -14.67
CA ILE A 185 12.18 4.28 -14.53
C ILE A 185 13.16 4.94 -13.56
N LYS A 186 13.43 6.23 -13.73
CA LYS A 186 14.34 6.99 -12.85
C LYS A 186 13.83 7.03 -11.41
N ALA A 187 12.54 7.27 -11.20
CA ALA A 187 11.94 7.28 -9.87
C ALA A 187 12.06 5.90 -9.20
N THR A 188 11.69 4.83 -9.90
CA THR A 188 11.81 3.46 -9.36
C THR A 188 13.27 3.06 -9.09
N GLU A 189 14.24 3.55 -9.86
CA GLU A 189 15.67 3.34 -9.57
C GLU A 189 16.11 4.03 -8.28
N THR A 190 15.60 5.23 -8.03
CA THR A 190 15.87 5.97 -6.79
C THR A 190 15.27 5.25 -5.60
N ASP A 191 14.02 4.80 -5.72
CA ASP A 191 13.32 4.02 -4.69
C ASP A 191 14.08 2.71 -4.37
N ILE A 192 14.49 1.96 -5.41
CA ILE A 192 15.28 0.72 -5.24
C ILE A 192 16.57 0.99 -4.48
N LYS A 193 17.30 2.06 -4.81
CA LYS A 193 18.53 2.44 -4.09
C LYS A 193 18.23 2.75 -2.62
N ASP A 194 17.19 3.50 -2.36
CA ASP A 194 16.84 3.91 -1.00
C ASP A 194 16.36 2.73 -0.16
N TYR A 195 15.47 1.89 -0.67
CA TYR A 195 15.06 0.65 -0.02
C TYR A 195 16.24 -0.29 0.24
N THR A 196 17.14 -0.48 -0.74
CA THR A 196 18.35 -1.29 -0.57
C THR A 196 19.18 -0.80 0.61
N ARG A 197 19.40 0.52 0.71
CA ARG A 197 20.14 1.14 1.80
C ARG A 197 19.45 0.95 3.14
N GLN A 198 18.13 1.18 3.21
CA GLN A 198 17.36 1.05 4.44
C GLN A 198 17.31 -0.40 4.93
N ILE A 199 17.04 -1.36 4.04
CA ILE A 199 17.07 -2.80 4.34
C ILE A 199 18.44 -3.21 4.87
N HIS A 200 19.53 -2.73 4.24
CA HIS A 200 20.88 -3.04 4.72
C HIS A 200 21.14 -2.52 6.13
N ILE A 201 20.71 -1.29 6.42
CA ILE A 201 20.86 -0.69 7.76
C ILE A 201 20.06 -1.47 8.81
N LEU A 202 18.82 -1.85 8.52
CA LEU A 202 17.96 -2.59 9.44
C LEU A 202 18.43 -4.02 9.68
N TYR A 203 18.97 -4.66 8.65
CA TYR A 203 19.38 -6.07 8.72
C TYR A 203 20.80 -6.26 9.27
N HIS A 204 21.74 -5.37 8.94
CA HIS A 204 23.16 -5.50 9.30
C HIS A 204 23.65 -4.41 10.26
N GLY A 205 22.91 -3.31 10.39
CA GLY A 205 23.32 -2.16 11.18
C GLY A 205 22.88 -2.25 12.65
N LYS A 206 23.02 -1.12 13.35
CA LYS A 206 22.39 -0.94 14.65
C LYS A 206 20.91 -0.63 14.39
N PRO A 207 19.99 -1.37 15.02
CA PRO A 207 18.58 -1.12 14.88
C PRO A 207 18.22 0.28 15.38
N ASP A 208 17.32 0.95 14.66
CA ASP A 208 16.69 2.16 15.17
C ASP A 208 15.96 1.86 16.48
N GLN A 209 15.85 2.86 17.32
CA GLN A 209 14.90 2.83 18.41
C GLN A 209 13.57 3.38 17.91
N TYR A 210 12.49 2.75 18.33
CA TYR A 210 11.14 3.13 17.96
C TYR A 210 10.37 3.67 19.17
N ASP A 211 9.53 4.64 18.91
CA ASP A 211 8.59 5.19 19.89
C ASP A 211 7.16 4.82 19.47
N VAL A 212 6.42 4.21 20.38
CA VAL A 212 5.00 3.94 20.19
C VAL A 212 4.23 5.26 20.33
N ILE A 213 3.47 5.62 19.29
CA ILE A 213 2.54 6.77 19.31
C ILE A 213 1.23 6.32 19.95
N TRP A 214 0.71 5.17 19.51
CA TRP A 214 -0.53 4.62 20.00
C TRP A 214 -0.53 3.10 19.89
N LYS A 215 -0.97 2.46 20.95
CA LYS A 215 -1.25 1.03 21.04
C LYS A 215 -2.64 0.87 21.61
N TYR A 216 -3.47 0.09 20.94
CA TYR A 216 -4.82 -0.18 21.42
C TYR A 216 -5.24 -1.61 21.10
N ARG A 217 -6.15 -2.14 21.90
CA ARG A 217 -6.71 -3.47 21.72
C ARG A 217 -8.23 -3.36 21.78
N LEU A 218 -8.89 -3.71 20.70
CA LEU A 218 -10.34 -3.88 20.63
C LEU A 218 -10.68 -5.29 21.11
N ASN A 219 -11.79 -5.45 21.81
CA ASN A 219 -12.25 -6.74 22.36
C ASN A 219 -13.12 -7.52 21.35
N TYR A 220 -13.00 -7.23 20.08
CA TYR A 220 -13.70 -7.84 18.95
C TYR A 220 -12.79 -7.88 17.71
N THR A 221 -13.19 -8.69 16.73
CA THR A 221 -12.45 -8.88 15.49
C THR A 221 -12.90 -7.86 14.46
N ALA A 222 -12.09 -6.84 14.18
CA ALA A 222 -12.36 -5.91 13.08
C ALA A 222 -12.26 -6.63 11.71
N PRO A 223 -13.05 -6.19 10.71
CA PRO A 223 -13.09 -6.84 9.40
C PRO A 223 -11.97 -6.36 8.45
N ILE A 224 -11.03 -5.57 8.96
CA ILE A 224 -9.96 -4.93 8.20
C ILE A 224 -8.62 -5.37 8.77
N ALA A 225 -7.68 -5.75 7.89
CA ALA A 225 -6.29 -5.97 8.22
C ALA A 225 -5.39 -5.04 7.41
N PHE A 226 -4.43 -4.45 8.09
CA PHE A 226 -3.45 -3.54 7.50
C PHE A 226 -2.08 -3.69 8.16
N GLN A 227 -1.03 -3.59 7.35
CA GLN A 227 0.34 -3.38 7.78
C GLN A 227 1.09 -2.62 6.69
N GLY A 228 1.73 -1.52 7.07
CA GLY A 228 2.53 -0.75 6.12
C GLY A 228 3.21 0.46 6.75
N GLU A 229 4.16 1.01 6.00
CA GLU A 229 4.72 2.32 6.25
C GLU A 229 3.85 3.41 5.61
N ILE A 230 3.69 4.51 6.31
CA ILE A 230 2.87 5.65 5.90
C ILE A 230 3.73 6.91 5.87
N ASN A 231 3.88 7.49 4.70
CA ASN A 231 4.52 8.79 4.51
C ASN A 231 3.50 9.92 4.69
N LEU A 232 3.11 10.19 5.95
CA LEU A 232 2.12 11.22 6.26
C LEU A 232 2.56 12.57 5.70
N VAL A 233 1.81 13.11 4.74
CA VAL A 233 2.16 14.35 4.03
C VAL A 233 1.93 15.56 4.92
N THR A 234 0.75 15.66 5.52
CA THR A 234 0.37 16.79 6.38
C THR A 234 -0.11 16.32 7.75
N GLY A 235 0.06 17.17 8.77
CA GLY A 235 -0.55 16.97 10.07
C GLY A 235 -1.91 17.67 10.18
N PHE A 236 -2.54 17.59 11.35
CA PHE A 236 -3.86 18.21 11.62
C PHE A 236 -3.90 19.74 11.50
N ASN A 237 -2.78 20.44 11.59
CA ASN A 237 -2.70 21.90 11.40
C ASN A 237 -2.17 22.25 10.01
N HIS A 238 -2.29 21.32 9.06
CA HIS A 238 -1.81 21.46 7.69
C HIS A 238 -0.29 21.73 7.59
N GLU A 239 0.47 21.41 8.64
CA GLU A 239 1.92 21.45 8.54
C GLU A 239 2.43 20.30 7.66
N LEU A 240 3.33 20.62 6.72
CA LEU A 240 4.00 19.63 5.89
C LEU A 240 4.95 18.79 6.76
N ILE A 241 4.81 17.46 6.68
CA ILE A 241 5.65 16.48 7.38
C ILE A 241 6.58 15.80 6.38
N ASN A 242 6.01 15.19 5.33
CA ASN A 242 6.77 14.59 4.25
C ASN A 242 6.36 15.20 2.91
N ASN A 243 7.31 15.69 2.13
CA ASN A 243 7.04 16.11 0.76
C ASN A 243 7.23 14.92 -0.18
N ILE A 244 6.17 14.18 -0.45
CA ILE A 244 6.20 13.00 -1.34
C ILE A 244 6.36 13.35 -2.83
N TYR A 245 6.30 14.64 -3.17
CA TYR A 245 6.42 15.17 -4.54
C TYR A 245 7.82 15.70 -4.86
N ASP A 246 8.67 15.79 -3.84
CA ASP A 246 10.08 16.16 -4.02
C ASP A 246 10.92 14.91 -4.23
N TYR A 247 11.28 14.63 -5.47
CA TYR A 247 12.08 13.48 -5.88
C TYR A 247 13.61 13.72 -5.77
N ASP A 248 14.04 14.82 -5.11
CA ASP A 248 15.46 15.03 -4.83
C ASP A 248 15.98 13.91 -3.89
N GLU A 249 17.13 13.33 -4.23
CA GLU A 249 17.75 12.28 -3.41
C GLU A 249 18.05 12.72 -1.96
N LYS A 250 18.10 14.04 -1.71
CA LYS A 250 18.27 14.61 -0.37
C LYS A 250 16.97 14.59 0.44
N ASN A 251 15.83 14.60 -0.22
CA ASN A 251 14.53 14.48 0.43
C ASN A 251 14.30 13.04 0.89
N LYS A 252 14.56 12.77 2.15
CA LYS A 252 14.34 11.45 2.75
C LYS A 252 13.03 11.44 3.50
N LEU A 253 12.08 10.68 3.00
CA LEU A 253 10.79 10.47 3.66
C LEU A 253 11.00 9.83 5.04
N LYS A 254 10.14 10.18 5.98
CA LYS A 254 10.15 9.76 7.38
C LYS A 254 8.80 9.11 7.70
N PRO A 255 8.64 7.82 7.44
CA PRO A 255 7.38 7.15 7.64
C PRO A 255 7.02 6.99 9.12
N ILE A 256 5.72 6.82 9.35
CA ILE A 256 5.18 6.15 10.53
C ILE A 256 4.78 4.73 10.12
N GLU A 257 4.84 3.82 11.07
CA GLU A 257 4.47 2.42 10.89
C GLU A 257 3.09 2.18 11.49
N LEU A 258 2.23 1.52 10.74
CA LEU A 258 0.86 1.23 11.18
C LEU A 258 0.53 -0.24 10.98
N CYS A 259 -0.06 -0.84 12.02
CA CYS A 259 -0.61 -2.18 12.00
C CYS A 259 -2.03 -2.19 12.53
N VAL A 260 -2.93 -2.89 11.84
CA VAL A 260 -4.27 -3.26 12.32
C VAL A 260 -4.39 -4.77 12.15
N PHE A 261 -4.30 -5.50 13.27
CA PHE A 261 -4.19 -6.95 13.30
C PHE A 261 -5.37 -7.58 14.06
N PRO A 262 -6.45 -7.98 13.36
CA PRO A 262 -7.50 -8.82 13.94
C PRO A 262 -7.02 -10.27 14.14
N PHE A 263 -7.12 -10.79 15.36
CA PHE A 263 -6.84 -12.18 15.71
C PHE A 263 -7.37 -12.54 17.09
N LEU A 264 -7.71 -13.80 17.31
CA LEU A 264 -8.17 -14.33 18.61
C LEU A 264 -9.32 -13.52 19.23
N ASN A 265 -10.35 -13.18 18.45
CA ASN A 265 -11.51 -12.38 18.84
C ASN A 265 -11.15 -10.98 19.38
N GLN A 266 -10.05 -10.44 18.93
CA GLN A 266 -9.54 -9.12 19.28
C GLN A 266 -8.96 -8.44 18.06
N THR A 267 -8.75 -7.13 18.14
CA THR A 267 -7.98 -6.39 17.12
C THR A 267 -6.91 -5.56 17.79
N TYR A 268 -5.69 -5.78 17.36
CA TYR A 268 -4.53 -5.06 17.85
C TYR A 268 -4.18 -3.94 16.89
N ILE A 269 -4.13 -2.70 17.39
CA ILE A 269 -3.75 -1.53 16.63
C ILE A 269 -2.43 -0.99 17.19
N LEU A 270 -1.45 -0.79 16.32
CA LEU A 270 -0.14 -0.28 16.69
C LEU A 270 0.29 0.81 15.70
N LEU A 271 0.55 1.99 16.23
CA LEU A 271 1.12 3.13 15.50
C LEU A 271 2.44 3.51 16.16
N PHE A 272 3.54 3.50 15.40
CA PHE A 272 4.87 3.81 15.93
C PHE A 272 5.75 4.46 14.85
N LEU A 273 6.90 4.99 15.25
CA LEU A 273 7.86 5.62 14.36
C LEU A 273 9.29 5.47 14.88
N ALA A 274 10.27 5.71 14.01
CA ALA A 274 11.66 5.80 14.44
C ALA A 274 11.82 7.00 15.41
N LYS A 275 12.41 6.76 16.57
CA LYS A 275 12.56 7.77 17.64
C LYS A 275 13.26 9.05 17.18
N ARG A 276 14.21 8.91 16.26
CA ARG A 276 14.93 10.05 15.65
C ARG A 276 14.00 11.02 14.92
N ASP A 277 12.91 10.53 14.35
CA ASP A 277 11.97 11.30 13.51
C ASP A 277 10.79 11.87 14.32
N ARG A 278 10.68 11.55 15.62
CA ARG A 278 9.60 11.98 16.51
C ARG A 278 9.38 13.49 16.53
N HIS A 279 10.44 14.27 16.38
CA HIS A 279 10.36 15.73 16.41
C HIS A 279 9.52 16.31 15.24
N LEU A 280 9.53 15.65 14.08
CA LEU A 280 8.74 16.03 12.90
C LEU A 280 7.24 15.83 13.16
N TYR A 281 6.89 14.77 13.87
CA TYR A 281 5.51 14.39 14.18
C TYR A 281 4.96 15.01 15.47
N ARG A 282 5.70 15.91 16.13
CA ARG A 282 5.32 16.44 17.44
C ARG A 282 3.94 17.08 17.47
N LYS A 283 3.57 17.85 16.45
CA LYS A 283 2.27 18.51 16.37
C LYS A 283 1.15 17.51 16.12
N PHE A 284 1.37 16.58 15.18
CA PHE A 284 0.47 15.46 14.91
C PHE A 284 0.20 14.67 16.20
N ILE A 285 1.25 14.19 16.88
CA ILE A 285 1.15 13.39 18.11
C ILE A 285 0.38 14.16 19.19
N LYS A 286 0.66 15.45 19.37
CA LYS A 286 -0.02 16.30 20.37
C LYS A 286 -1.51 16.42 20.09
N LYS A 287 -1.92 16.55 18.83
CA LYS A 287 -3.34 16.65 18.46
C LYS A 287 -4.00 15.27 18.57
N PHE A 288 -3.39 14.24 17.98
CA PHE A 288 -3.87 12.87 18.00
C PHE A 288 -4.08 12.35 19.45
N SER A 289 -3.18 12.67 20.38
CA SER A 289 -3.31 12.24 21.78
C SER A 289 -4.57 12.77 22.49
N LYS A 290 -5.12 13.90 22.02
CA LYS A 290 -6.32 14.54 22.61
C LYS A 290 -7.64 14.01 22.02
N ILE A 291 -7.59 13.30 20.92
CA ILE A 291 -8.76 12.70 20.28
C ILE A 291 -9.16 11.48 21.13
N ASP A 292 -10.45 11.24 21.29
CA ASP A 292 -10.96 10.06 21.97
C ASP A 292 -10.66 8.78 21.17
N VAL A 293 -10.98 7.63 21.73
CA VAL A 293 -10.65 6.33 21.12
C VAL A 293 -11.36 6.15 19.78
N ASN A 294 -12.66 6.49 19.71
CA ASN A 294 -13.43 6.34 18.47
C ASN A 294 -12.92 7.28 17.37
N GLY A 295 -12.62 8.52 17.73
CA GLY A 295 -11.99 9.46 16.80
C GLY A 295 -10.61 8.99 16.34
N LYS A 296 -9.79 8.41 17.21
CA LYS A 296 -8.50 7.81 16.82
C LYS A 296 -8.66 6.68 15.82
N MET A 297 -9.66 5.79 16.02
CA MET A 297 -9.96 4.72 15.06
C MET A 297 -10.33 5.28 13.68
N LYS A 298 -11.14 6.33 13.64
CA LYS A 298 -11.46 7.02 12.37
C LYS A 298 -10.25 7.69 11.73
N VAL A 299 -9.35 8.30 12.51
CA VAL A 299 -8.08 8.84 11.99
C VAL A 299 -7.22 7.73 11.41
N ILE A 300 -7.11 6.59 12.08
CA ILE A 300 -6.35 5.42 11.56
C ILE A 300 -6.95 4.95 10.23
N LEU A 301 -8.27 4.82 10.13
CA LEU A 301 -8.93 4.45 8.88
C LEU A 301 -8.69 5.49 7.78
N LEU A 302 -8.83 6.78 8.09
CA LEU A 302 -8.54 7.83 7.13
C LEU A 302 -7.09 7.77 6.62
N ILE A 303 -6.14 7.56 7.52
CA ILE A 303 -4.72 7.39 7.14
C ILE A 303 -4.57 6.18 6.20
N ILE A 304 -5.16 5.04 6.51
CA ILE A 304 -5.13 3.86 5.64
C ILE A 304 -5.72 4.20 4.27
N PHE A 305 -6.85 4.87 4.22
CA PHE A 305 -7.53 5.22 2.97
C PHE A 305 -6.75 6.24 2.12
N LEU A 306 -6.12 7.24 2.74
CA LEU A 306 -5.38 8.28 2.02
C LEU A 306 -4.00 7.83 1.53
N TYR A 307 -3.34 6.96 2.27
CA TYR A 307 -1.92 6.68 2.07
C TYR A 307 -1.59 5.24 1.70
N SER A 308 -2.57 4.33 1.75
CA SER A 308 -2.34 2.94 1.38
C SER A 308 -2.86 2.62 -0.01
N ASP A 309 -2.02 1.97 -0.79
CA ASP A 309 -2.43 1.42 -2.07
C ASP A 309 -3.28 0.15 -1.91
N THR A 310 -3.05 -0.61 -0.84
CA THR A 310 -3.72 -1.88 -0.60
C THR A 310 -3.94 -2.11 0.89
N PHE A 311 -5.12 -2.55 1.25
CA PHE A 311 -5.43 -3.16 2.54
C PHE A 311 -6.49 -4.23 2.35
N LEU A 312 -6.53 -5.16 3.27
CA LEU A 312 -7.36 -6.34 3.12
C LEU A 312 -8.59 -6.26 4.01
N VAL A 313 -9.72 -6.63 3.45
CA VAL A 313 -10.98 -6.67 4.16
C VAL A 313 -11.62 -8.06 4.09
N SER A 314 -12.43 -8.36 5.10
CA SER A 314 -13.29 -9.55 5.06
C SER A 314 -14.34 -9.43 3.96
N PRO A 315 -14.65 -10.49 3.21
CA PRO A 315 -15.78 -10.52 2.30
C PRO A 315 -17.12 -10.14 2.94
N LEU A 316 -17.30 -10.40 4.22
CA LEU A 316 -18.51 -10.02 4.97
C LEU A 316 -18.76 -8.49 4.99
N LEU A 317 -17.70 -7.67 4.86
CA LEU A 317 -17.83 -6.22 4.81
C LEU A 317 -18.15 -5.69 3.40
N ALA A 318 -17.96 -6.48 2.36
CA ALA A 318 -18.03 -6.01 0.97
C ALA A 318 -19.37 -5.40 0.59
N GLU A 319 -20.45 -5.96 1.10
CA GLU A 319 -21.81 -5.52 0.80
C GLU A 319 -22.10 -4.15 1.43
N GLU A 320 -21.68 -3.94 2.67
CA GLU A 320 -21.74 -2.66 3.37
C GLU A 320 -20.93 -1.57 2.64
N VAL A 321 -19.73 -1.94 2.20
CA VAL A 321 -18.83 -1.05 1.47
C VAL A 321 -19.46 -0.59 0.16
N SER A 322 -20.03 -1.51 -0.61
CA SER A 322 -20.61 -1.21 -1.92
C SER A 322 -21.86 -0.33 -1.86
N LYS A 323 -22.59 -0.40 -0.75
CA LYS A 323 -23.87 0.32 -0.54
C LYS A 323 -23.71 1.63 0.26
N ASN A 324 -22.54 1.89 0.86
CA ASN A 324 -22.36 3.01 1.77
C ASN A 324 -21.90 4.30 1.03
N PRO A 325 -22.78 5.32 0.87
CA PRO A 325 -22.46 6.56 0.18
C PRO A 325 -21.32 7.36 0.84
N LYS A 326 -21.13 7.20 2.16
CA LYS A 326 -20.02 7.86 2.89
C LYS A 326 -18.69 7.26 2.48
N VAL A 327 -18.63 5.93 2.28
CA VAL A 327 -17.45 5.25 1.75
C VAL A 327 -17.11 5.77 0.36
N GLN A 328 -18.08 5.79 -0.53
CA GLN A 328 -17.89 6.30 -1.89
C GLN A 328 -17.40 7.76 -1.87
N LYS A 329 -17.96 8.60 -0.98
CA LYS A 329 -17.49 9.98 -0.79
C LYS A 329 -16.06 10.04 -0.26
N THR A 330 -15.68 9.20 0.71
CA THR A 330 -14.31 9.14 1.24
C THR A 330 -13.31 8.78 0.16
N PHE A 331 -13.70 7.90 -0.76
CA PHE A 331 -12.85 7.53 -1.91
C PHE A 331 -12.81 8.56 -3.03
N SER A 332 -13.80 9.43 -3.14
CA SER A 332 -13.73 10.59 -4.04
C SER A 332 -12.76 11.68 -3.54
N ILE A 333 -12.35 11.58 -2.27
CA ILE A 333 -11.31 12.43 -1.66
C ILE A 333 -9.90 11.90 -1.95
N LEU A 334 -9.77 10.64 -2.41
CA LEU A 334 -8.47 10.13 -2.82
C LEU A 334 -7.87 11.01 -3.89
N PRO A 335 -6.60 11.44 -3.71
CA PRO A 335 -5.96 12.39 -4.61
C PRO A 335 -6.03 11.88 -6.04
N ASP A 336 -6.73 12.57 -6.89
CA ASP A 336 -6.72 12.30 -8.33
C ASP A 336 -5.50 13.00 -8.95
N PHE A 337 -4.31 12.45 -8.67
CA PHE A 337 -3.06 12.94 -9.25
C PHE A 337 -2.91 12.66 -10.75
N ALA A 338 -3.94 12.10 -11.39
CA ALA A 338 -3.97 11.88 -12.82
C ALA A 338 -3.86 13.19 -13.63
N GLY A 339 -4.19 14.33 -13.01
CA GLY A 339 -4.16 15.63 -13.66
C GLY A 339 -2.77 16.22 -13.93
N GLY A 340 -1.71 15.69 -13.30
CA GLY A 340 -0.38 16.29 -13.40
C GLY A 340 -0.28 17.71 -12.84
N ILE A 341 0.89 18.33 -12.97
CA ILE A 341 1.07 19.76 -12.63
C ILE A 341 0.58 20.59 -13.81
N PRO A 342 -0.35 21.56 -13.60
CA PRO A 342 -0.82 22.41 -14.68
C PRO A 342 0.32 23.19 -15.35
N HIS A 343 0.22 23.38 -16.66
CA HIS A 343 1.18 24.22 -17.39
C HIS A 343 1.15 25.65 -16.85
N GLY A 344 2.33 26.25 -16.61
CA GLY A 344 2.47 27.63 -16.16
C GLY A 344 2.55 27.81 -14.63
N VAL A 345 2.68 26.74 -13.86
CA VAL A 345 2.97 26.83 -12.43
C VAL A 345 4.43 27.25 -12.24
N GLU A 346 4.66 28.47 -11.77
CA GLU A 346 6.00 29.03 -11.54
C GLU A 346 6.69 28.40 -10.31
N ASP A 347 5.92 28.17 -9.22
CA ASP A 347 6.42 27.52 -8.00
C ASP A 347 5.69 26.18 -7.79
N VAL A 348 6.29 25.13 -8.34
CA VAL A 348 5.79 23.75 -8.24
C VAL A 348 5.70 23.28 -6.79
N SER A 349 6.67 23.66 -5.93
CA SER A 349 6.69 23.24 -4.52
C SER A 349 5.53 23.87 -3.74
N MET A 350 5.24 25.13 -3.98
CA MET A 350 4.11 25.83 -3.34
C MET A 350 2.78 25.28 -3.85
N TYR A 351 2.62 25.06 -5.15
CA TYR A 351 1.41 24.48 -5.73
C TYR A 351 1.12 23.10 -5.14
N VAL A 352 2.13 22.21 -5.15
CA VAL A 352 2.03 20.86 -4.61
C VAL A 352 1.68 20.88 -3.12
N SER A 353 2.32 21.75 -2.33
CA SER A 353 2.00 21.92 -0.90
C SER A 353 0.56 22.36 -0.68
N GLN A 354 0.04 23.26 -1.52
CA GLN A 354 -1.36 23.71 -1.44
C GLN A 354 -2.36 22.62 -1.81
N GLN A 355 -2.06 21.79 -2.82
CA GLN A 355 -2.90 20.64 -3.18
C GLN A 355 -2.84 19.58 -2.08
N ALA A 356 -1.65 19.25 -1.57
CA ALA A 356 -1.48 18.30 -0.49
C ALA A 356 -2.31 18.65 0.76
N VAL A 357 -2.39 19.94 1.11
CA VAL A 357 -3.23 20.40 2.23
C VAL A 357 -4.71 20.08 2.00
N LYS A 358 -5.20 20.20 0.76
CA LYS A 358 -6.60 19.92 0.45
C LYS A 358 -6.91 18.43 0.39
N GLU A 359 -5.98 17.65 -0.14
CA GLU A 359 -6.17 16.24 -0.45
C GLU A 359 -5.89 15.33 0.76
N TYR A 360 -4.96 15.73 1.63
CA TYR A 360 -4.54 14.97 2.82
C TYR A 360 -5.01 15.59 4.13
N ASP A 361 -6.21 16.18 4.17
CA ASP A 361 -6.74 16.80 5.39
C ASP A 361 -7.21 15.76 6.42
N LEU A 362 -6.39 15.56 7.45
CA LEU A 362 -6.69 14.66 8.55
C LEU A 362 -7.90 15.10 9.40
N ASN A 363 -8.36 16.35 9.30
CA ASN A 363 -9.54 16.79 10.05
C ASN A 363 -10.85 16.25 9.47
N SER A 364 -10.83 15.71 8.25
CA SER A 364 -11.96 15.02 7.63
C SER A 364 -12.27 13.65 8.26
N TYR A 365 -11.49 13.19 9.27
CA TYR A 365 -11.68 11.87 9.89
C TYR A 365 -13.10 11.66 10.45
N GLN A 366 -13.82 12.71 10.80
CA GLN A 366 -15.19 12.59 11.31
C GLN A 366 -16.18 12.09 10.26
N ASP A 367 -15.90 12.34 8.98
CA ASP A 367 -16.71 11.90 7.84
C ASP A 367 -16.45 10.44 7.42
N VAL A 368 -15.38 9.85 7.96
CA VAL A 368 -15.00 8.46 7.64
C VAL A 368 -15.96 7.49 8.32
N PRO A 369 -16.47 6.46 7.60
CA PRO A 369 -17.20 5.36 8.22
C PRO A 369 -16.35 4.64 9.26
N ASP A 370 -16.97 4.27 10.38
CA ASP A 370 -16.26 3.65 11.51
C ASP A 370 -16.18 2.13 11.37
N PHE A 371 -15.53 1.63 10.31
CA PHE A 371 -15.38 0.19 10.09
C PHE A 371 -14.49 -0.54 11.13
N LEU A 372 -13.86 0.19 12.03
CA LEU A 372 -13.17 -0.39 13.18
C LEU A 372 -14.06 -0.45 14.42
N SER A 373 -15.32 -0.03 14.36
CA SER A 373 -16.26 -0.14 15.47
C SER A 373 -16.85 -1.56 15.61
N GLU A 374 -17.39 -1.87 16.79
CA GLU A 374 -17.91 -3.19 17.13
C GLU A 374 -19.09 -3.63 16.24
N GLN A 375 -19.90 -2.67 15.77
CA GLN A 375 -21.02 -2.96 14.85
C GLN A 375 -20.59 -3.58 13.52
N TYR A 376 -19.33 -3.39 13.10
CA TYR A 376 -18.77 -4.02 11.90
C TYR A 376 -17.83 -5.18 12.23
N SER A 377 -17.82 -5.66 13.49
CA SER A 377 -17.02 -6.82 13.84
C SER A 377 -17.40 -8.06 13.03
N ILE A 378 -16.45 -8.96 12.83
CA ILE A 378 -16.71 -10.25 12.16
C ILE A 378 -17.84 -11.02 12.86
N GLU A 379 -17.94 -10.91 14.18
CA GLU A 379 -18.95 -11.54 14.99
C GLU A 379 -20.35 -11.01 14.64
N HIS A 380 -20.53 -9.68 14.54
CA HIS A 380 -21.78 -9.05 14.15
C HIS A 380 -22.14 -9.33 12.70
N LEU A 381 -21.21 -9.15 11.78
CA LEU A 381 -21.46 -9.39 10.35
C LEU A 381 -21.90 -10.85 10.05
N LYS A 382 -21.41 -11.82 10.84
CA LYS A 382 -21.87 -13.21 10.73
C LYS A 382 -23.27 -13.45 11.31
N ALA A 383 -23.64 -12.70 12.34
CA ALA A 383 -25.00 -12.81 12.92
C ALA A 383 -26.06 -12.25 11.95
N ASP A 384 -25.78 -11.11 11.32
CA ASP A 384 -26.67 -10.49 10.33
C ASP A 384 -26.90 -11.36 9.10
N ASP A 385 -25.86 -12.08 8.62
CA ASP A 385 -25.98 -13.04 7.50
C ASP A 385 -26.93 -14.22 7.84
N THR A 386 -26.98 -14.64 9.12
CA THR A 386 -27.84 -15.76 9.54
C THR A 386 -29.29 -15.37 9.77
N GLU A 387 -29.59 -14.11 10.01
CA GLU A 387 -30.99 -13.61 10.15
C GLU A 387 -31.66 -13.32 8.79
N ASN A 388 -30.88 -13.23 7.70
CA ASN A 388 -31.33 -12.95 6.34
C ASN A 388 -31.51 -14.22 5.47
N LEU A 389 -31.25 -15.41 6.01
CA LEU A 389 -31.47 -16.72 5.39
C LEU A 389 -32.70 -17.40 5.99
#